data_6535e5471316cc08a4ca3cbc7b4a1a9d
#
_entry.id   6535e5471316cc08a4ca3cbc7b4a1a9d
#
_cell.length_a   1.000
_cell.length_b   1.000
_cell.length_c   1.000
_cell.angle_alpha   90.00
_cell.angle_beta   90.00
_cell.angle_gamma   90.00
#
_symmetry.space_group_name_H-M   'P 1'
#
loop_
_entity.id
_entity.type
_entity.pdbx_description
1 polymer ?
#
loop_
_entity_poly.entity_id
_entity_poly.type
_entity_poly.pdbx_seq_one_letter_code
_entity_poly.pdbx_strand_id
1 'polypeptide(L)'
;MTRRTLLAAPGLIKVRLTPETARAFDSYVRKREAEIAARGRQRGFLWVAEKGDLRKRVKQETVVKAYEKGATEGVGDGLAHDWVGSAFVPGVTLKRVLAFVQDYNRHQEFYQPEVLRSRLVSRQGDFFKVYLRLKKTKVITVVLDTEYDVTYTQLDASRAHSRSLSTRMTELEDAGTPQEKALPAGEDHGFLWRLNTYWRFAEQDGGTYVECEAISLSRGIPMLLGPVVSPIIRSLPEDSLRQTLDLTRKHILAQGA
;
A
#
# COMPACT_ATOMS: atom_id res chain seq x y z
N MET A 1 30.77 22.74 22.15
CA MET A 1 29.45 23.18 21.63
C MET A 1 29.55 23.31 20.12
N THR A 2 29.24 22.26 19.38
CA THR A 2 29.34 22.24 17.91
C THR A 2 27.94 22.49 17.35
N ARG A 3 27.71 23.68 16.80
CA ARG A 3 26.50 24.01 16.05
C ARG A 3 26.45 23.10 14.81
N ARG A 4 25.60 22.10 14.83
CA ARG A 4 25.18 21.39 13.60
C ARG A 4 24.30 22.37 12.81
N THR A 5 24.88 22.96 11.77
CA THR A 5 24.11 23.67 10.73
C THR A 5 23.22 22.62 10.07
N LEU A 6 21.93 22.63 10.37
CA LEU A 6 20.94 21.96 9.55
C LEU A 6 21.02 22.63 8.18
N LEU A 7 21.59 21.93 7.19
CA LEU A 7 21.35 22.26 5.80
C LEU A 7 19.84 22.14 5.58
N ALA A 8 19.16 23.27 5.46
CA ALA A 8 17.80 23.33 4.99
C ALA A 8 17.76 22.57 3.66
N ALA A 9 17.02 21.49 3.60
CA ALA A 9 16.74 20.82 2.35
C ALA A 9 16.20 21.86 1.36
N PRO A 10 16.68 21.89 0.09
CA PRO A 10 16.16 22.81 -0.90
C PRO A 10 14.66 22.70 -0.91
N GLY A 11 13.94 23.81 -0.69
CA GLY A 11 12.50 23.84 -0.43
C GLY A 11 11.76 22.95 -1.41
N LEU A 12 11.12 21.91 -0.89
CA LEU A 12 10.32 20.98 -1.70
C LEU A 12 9.19 21.80 -2.33
N ILE A 13 9.12 21.78 -3.65
CA ILE A 13 8.09 22.51 -4.39
C ILE A 13 6.74 21.88 -4.08
N LYS A 14 5.80 22.65 -3.56
CA LYS A 14 4.41 22.27 -3.38
C LYS A 14 3.76 22.01 -4.75
N VAL A 15 2.97 20.97 -4.86
CA VAL A 15 2.36 20.53 -6.11
C VAL A 15 0.92 20.13 -5.86
N ARG A 16 0.05 20.52 -6.78
CA ARG A 16 -1.37 20.21 -6.70
C ARG A 16 -1.72 19.02 -7.59
N LEU A 17 -2.49 18.07 -7.06
CA LEU A 17 -3.16 17.07 -7.87
C LEU A 17 -4.19 17.76 -8.78
N THR A 18 -3.93 17.78 -10.08
CA THR A 18 -4.86 18.37 -11.05
C THR A 18 -6.06 17.45 -11.30
N PRO A 19 -7.25 18.01 -11.64
CA PRO A 19 -8.41 17.20 -12.02
C PRO A 19 -8.12 16.28 -13.21
N GLU A 20 -7.24 16.69 -14.12
CA GLU A 20 -6.82 15.89 -15.28
C GLU A 20 -6.03 14.66 -14.84
N THR A 21 -5.00 14.85 -14.01
CA THR A 21 -4.20 13.75 -13.45
C THR A 21 -5.06 12.80 -12.61
N ALA A 22 -6.01 13.33 -11.82
CA ALA A 22 -6.95 12.51 -11.07
C ALA A 22 -7.81 11.64 -11.99
N ARG A 23 -8.40 12.20 -13.06
CA ARG A 23 -9.19 11.43 -14.03
C ARG A 23 -8.37 10.39 -14.79
N ALA A 24 -7.12 10.72 -15.16
CA ALA A 24 -6.22 9.78 -15.81
C ALA A 24 -5.91 8.58 -14.89
N PHE A 25 -5.63 8.84 -13.61
CA PHE A 25 -5.44 7.79 -12.61
C PHE A 25 -6.70 6.96 -12.39
N ASP A 26 -7.88 7.57 -12.27
CA ASP A 26 -9.14 6.84 -12.13
C ASP A 26 -9.42 5.94 -13.35
N SER A 27 -9.03 6.37 -14.56
CA SER A 27 -9.13 5.55 -15.76
C SER A 27 -8.17 4.36 -15.72
N TYR A 28 -6.93 4.58 -15.30
CA TYR A 28 -5.94 3.54 -15.05
C TYR A 28 -6.48 2.50 -14.05
N VAL A 29 -6.96 2.97 -12.89
CA VAL A 29 -7.52 2.11 -11.84
C VAL A 29 -8.69 1.27 -12.35
N ARG A 30 -9.65 1.86 -13.09
CA ARG A 30 -10.78 1.11 -13.67
C ARG A 30 -10.32 -0.02 -14.59
N LYS A 31 -9.32 0.24 -15.45
CA LYS A 31 -8.72 -0.81 -16.31
C LYS A 31 -8.13 -1.92 -15.45
N ARG A 32 -7.34 -1.57 -14.44
CA ARG A 32 -6.71 -2.54 -13.54
C ARG A 32 -7.74 -3.35 -12.74
N GLU A 33 -8.78 -2.71 -12.22
CA GLU A 33 -9.87 -3.42 -11.52
C GLU A 33 -10.60 -4.43 -12.42
N ALA A 34 -10.80 -4.09 -13.69
CA ALA A 34 -11.38 -5.03 -14.67
C ALA A 34 -10.49 -6.27 -14.88
N GLU A 35 -9.17 -6.08 -15.00
CA GLU A 35 -8.19 -7.18 -15.12
C GLU A 35 -8.10 -8.02 -13.84
N ILE A 36 -8.07 -7.38 -12.67
CA ILE A 36 -8.11 -8.02 -11.36
C ILE A 36 -9.37 -8.89 -11.21
N ALA A 37 -10.53 -8.36 -11.61
CA ALA A 37 -11.80 -9.09 -11.58
C ALA A 37 -11.84 -10.24 -12.59
N ALA A 38 -11.29 -10.06 -13.79
CA ALA A 38 -11.22 -11.10 -14.83
C ALA A 38 -10.34 -12.27 -14.34
N ARG A 39 -9.17 -12.01 -13.75
CA ARG A 39 -8.30 -13.03 -13.18
C ARG A 39 -9.00 -13.81 -12.07
N GLY A 40 -9.77 -13.17 -11.21
CA GLY A 40 -10.55 -13.83 -10.15
C GLY A 40 -11.61 -14.82 -10.66
N ARG A 41 -12.09 -14.67 -11.90
CA ARG A 41 -13.07 -15.56 -12.54
C ARG A 41 -12.43 -16.72 -13.30
N GLN A 42 -11.16 -16.61 -13.66
CA GLN A 42 -10.38 -17.64 -14.33
C GLN A 42 -9.77 -18.62 -13.32
N ARG A 43 -9.03 -19.64 -13.77
CA ARG A 43 -8.41 -20.67 -12.91
C ARG A 43 -7.41 -20.14 -11.88
N GLY A 44 -6.96 -18.88 -12.00
CA GLY A 44 -5.95 -18.27 -11.15
C GLY A 44 -6.51 -17.19 -10.23
N PHE A 45 -7.18 -17.56 -9.13
CA PHE A 45 -7.62 -16.60 -8.10
C PHE A 45 -6.46 -15.75 -7.58
N LEU A 46 -5.31 -16.38 -7.34
CA LEU A 46 -4.07 -15.72 -6.95
C LEU A 46 -3.20 -15.41 -8.16
N TRP A 47 -2.50 -14.27 -8.11
CA TRP A 47 -1.53 -13.91 -9.13
C TRP A 47 -0.40 -14.95 -9.29
N VAL A 48 0.01 -15.59 -8.18
CA VAL A 48 1.05 -16.64 -8.20
C VAL A 48 0.53 -18.00 -8.67
N ALA A 49 -0.77 -18.21 -8.82
CA ALA A 49 -1.37 -19.54 -9.05
C ALA A 49 -0.84 -20.25 -10.30
N GLU A 50 -0.67 -19.50 -11.42
CA GLU A 50 -0.22 -20.02 -12.71
C GLU A 50 1.29 -19.83 -12.95
N LYS A 51 2.03 -19.35 -11.94
CA LYS A 51 3.45 -19.02 -12.01
C LYS A 51 4.25 -20.01 -11.16
N GLY A 52 4.42 -21.24 -11.65
CA GLY A 52 4.96 -22.38 -10.90
C GLY A 52 6.18 -22.08 -10.03
N ASP A 53 7.18 -21.37 -10.55
CA ASP A 53 8.38 -21.03 -9.78
C ASP A 53 8.10 -19.97 -8.69
N LEU A 54 7.27 -18.97 -8.98
CA LEU A 54 6.88 -17.98 -7.98
C LEU A 54 6.03 -18.61 -6.88
N ARG A 55 5.14 -19.55 -7.21
CA ARG A 55 4.34 -20.28 -6.22
C ARG A 55 5.21 -21.12 -5.26
N LYS A 56 6.29 -21.72 -5.74
CA LYS A 56 7.27 -22.41 -4.89
C LYS A 56 8.03 -21.43 -3.99
N ARG A 57 8.50 -20.33 -4.56
CA ARG A 57 9.25 -19.29 -3.84
C ARG A 57 8.43 -18.65 -2.74
N VAL A 58 7.16 -18.32 -3.00
CA VAL A 58 6.27 -17.66 -2.05
C VAL A 58 6.06 -18.46 -0.75
N LYS A 59 6.24 -19.80 -0.80
CA LYS A 59 6.22 -20.64 0.41
C LYS A 59 7.42 -20.41 1.34
N GLN A 60 8.51 -19.90 0.80
CA GLN A 60 9.77 -19.67 1.53
C GLN A 60 9.95 -18.19 1.87
N GLU A 61 9.66 -17.30 0.94
CA GLU A 61 9.89 -15.85 1.04
C GLU A 61 8.70 -15.04 0.50
N THR A 62 8.59 -13.78 0.90
CA THR A 62 7.66 -12.82 0.27
C THR A 62 8.16 -12.45 -1.12
N VAL A 63 7.32 -12.60 -2.11
CA VAL A 63 7.62 -12.24 -3.50
C VAL A 63 6.87 -10.96 -3.86
N VAL A 64 7.57 -9.95 -4.33
CA VAL A 64 7.00 -8.70 -4.85
C VAL A 64 7.52 -8.47 -6.26
N LYS A 65 6.66 -8.08 -7.16
CA LYS A 65 6.96 -7.78 -8.57
C LYS A 65 6.20 -6.55 -9.02
N ALA A 66 6.80 -5.81 -9.95
CA ALA A 66 6.05 -4.87 -10.76
C ALA A 66 4.94 -5.59 -11.51
N TYR A 67 3.77 -4.98 -11.59
CA TYR A 67 2.73 -5.48 -12.47
C TYR A 67 3.12 -5.12 -13.92
N GLU A 68 3.20 -6.14 -14.79
CA GLU A 68 3.63 -6.03 -16.18
C GLU A 68 5.00 -5.34 -16.42
N LYS A 69 5.15 -4.64 -17.57
CA LYS A 69 6.44 -4.12 -18.06
C LYS A 69 6.97 -2.89 -17.32
N GLY A 70 6.21 -2.31 -16.38
CA GLY A 70 6.65 -1.13 -15.67
C GLY A 70 5.90 -0.95 -14.36
N ALA A 71 6.64 -0.94 -13.25
CA ALA A 71 6.08 -0.61 -11.94
C ALA A 71 5.56 0.83 -11.85
N THR A 72 5.84 1.66 -12.85
CA THR A 72 5.55 3.09 -12.82
C THR A 72 5.18 3.58 -14.21
N GLU A 73 3.98 4.13 -14.35
CA GLU A 73 3.44 4.70 -15.58
C GLU A 73 3.11 6.18 -15.37
N GLY A 74 3.41 7.02 -16.36
CA GLY A 74 3.01 8.42 -16.37
C GLY A 74 1.50 8.56 -16.56
N VAL A 75 0.82 9.26 -15.66
CA VAL A 75 -0.61 9.57 -15.74
C VAL A 75 -0.83 11.07 -15.51
N GLY A 76 -1.03 11.81 -16.60
CA GLY A 76 -1.01 13.27 -16.55
C GLY A 76 0.34 13.77 -16.02
N ASP A 77 0.32 14.68 -15.04
CA ASP A 77 1.52 15.19 -14.36
C ASP A 77 1.98 14.31 -13.18
N GLY A 78 1.37 13.14 -13.01
CA GLY A 78 1.65 12.19 -11.93
C GLY A 78 2.29 10.89 -12.42
N LEU A 79 2.60 10.04 -11.44
CA LEU A 79 3.10 8.68 -11.64
C LEU A 79 2.18 7.69 -10.95
N ALA A 80 1.61 6.77 -11.70
CA ALA A 80 0.96 5.58 -11.16
C ALA A 80 2.02 4.51 -10.88
N HIS A 81 2.00 3.95 -9.68
CA HIS A 81 2.85 2.83 -9.29
C HIS A 81 1.96 1.61 -9.07
N ASP A 82 2.29 0.49 -9.71
CA ASP A 82 1.49 -0.74 -9.68
C ASP A 82 2.39 -1.94 -9.36
N TRP A 83 2.17 -2.51 -8.18
CA TRP A 83 2.94 -3.60 -7.65
C TRP A 83 2.04 -4.72 -7.13
N VAL A 84 2.46 -5.94 -7.30
CA VAL A 84 1.79 -7.11 -6.74
C VAL A 84 2.78 -7.90 -5.90
N GLY A 85 2.33 -8.33 -4.72
CA GLY A 85 3.12 -9.16 -3.83
C GLY A 85 2.31 -10.29 -3.24
N SER A 86 3.00 -11.37 -2.87
CA SER A 86 2.39 -12.54 -2.24
C SER A 86 3.30 -13.11 -1.16
N ALA A 87 2.70 -13.57 -0.07
CA ALA A 87 3.33 -14.29 1.01
C ALA A 87 2.49 -15.53 1.37
N PHE A 88 3.13 -16.58 1.88
CA PHE A 88 2.45 -17.76 2.38
C PHE A 88 2.59 -17.88 3.89
N VAL A 89 1.49 -18.15 4.58
CA VAL A 89 1.43 -18.32 6.04
C VAL A 89 1.11 -19.79 6.33
N PRO A 90 2.10 -20.63 6.61
CA PRO A 90 1.91 -22.07 6.81
C PRO A 90 1.10 -22.33 8.09
N GLY A 91 0.25 -23.38 8.05
CA GLY A 91 -0.53 -23.85 9.20
C GLY A 91 -1.64 -22.92 9.68
N VAL A 92 -1.95 -21.85 8.93
CA VAL A 92 -2.92 -20.83 9.35
C VAL A 92 -4.13 -20.83 8.44
N THR A 93 -5.33 -20.80 9.04
CA THR A 93 -6.62 -20.77 8.32
C THR A 93 -6.95 -19.37 7.79
N LEU A 94 -7.78 -19.32 6.74
CA LEU A 94 -8.33 -18.06 6.21
C LEU A 94 -8.99 -17.21 7.29
N LYS A 95 -9.81 -17.85 8.15
CA LYS A 95 -10.51 -17.15 9.25
C LYS A 95 -9.55 -16.37 10.15
N ARG A 96 -8.40 -16.98 10.47
CA ARG A 96 -7.39 -16.35 11.33
C ARG A 96 -6.68 -15.21 10.61
N VAL A 97 -6.34 -15.37 9.32
CA VAL A 97 -5.76 -14.29 8.52
C VAL A 97 -6.71 -13.12 8.43
N LEU A 98 -8.00 -13.36 8.15
CA LEU A 98 -9.01 -12.29 8.09
C LEU A 98 -9.19 -11.57 9.43
N ALA A 99 -9.20 -12.31 10.55
CA ALA A 99 -9.27 -11.70 11.88
C ALA A 99 -8.08 -10.76 12.15
N PHE A 100 -6.87 -11.14 11.70
CA PHE A 100 -5.67 -10.31 11.84
C PHE A 100 -5.73 -9.04 10.99
N VAL A 101 -6.01 -9.17 9.67
CA VAL A 101 -5.99 -8.01 8.77
C VAL A 101 -7.17 -7.05 8.98
N GLN A 102 -8.24 -7.49 9.62
CA GLN A 102 -9.39 -6.65 9.99
C GLN A 102 -9.23 -5.98 11.36
N ASP A 103 -8.21 -6.32 12.13
CA ASP A 103 -7.94 -5.68 13.44
C ASP A 103 -7.24 -4.32 13.27
N TYR A 104 -7.95 -3.41 12.60
CA TYR A 104 -7.45 -2.08 12.26
C TYR A 104 -7.02 -1.24 13.47
N ASN A 105 -7.53 -1.50 14.66
CA ASN A 105 -7.13 -0.76 15.85
C ASN A 105 -5.71 -1.10 16.31
N ARG A 106 -5.17 -2.26 15.86
CA ARG A 106 -3.83 -2.73 16.22
C ARG A 106 -2.81 -2.70 15.07
N HIS A 107 -3.16 -2.20 13.90
CA HIS A 107 -2.21 -2.08 12.80
C HIS A 107 -0.96 -1.26 13.16
N GLN A 108 -1.08 -0.27 14.04
CA GLN A 108 0.06 0.48 14.59
C GLN A 108 1.04 -0.37 15.43
N GLU A 109 0.61 -1.54 15.93
CA GLU A 109 1.48 -2.49 16.63
C GLU A 109 2.17 -3.43 15.64
N PHE A 110 1.46 -3.81 14.57
CA PHE A 110 1.89 -4.83 13.62
C PHE A 110 2.76 -4.29 12.51
N TYR A 111 2.49 -3.07 12.03
CA TYR A 111 3.11 -2.50 10.84
C TYR A 111 4.10 -1.36 11.14
N GLN A 112 4.80 -1.44 12.27
CA GLN A 112 5.89 -0.51 12.57
C GLN A 112 7.11 -0.74 11.66
N PRO A 113 7.86 0.33 11.34
CA PRO A 113 7.69 1.72 11.78
C PRO A 113 6.79 2.55 10.83
N GLU A 114 6.14 1.93 9.84
CA GLU A 114 5.42 2.65 8.80
C GLU A 114 4.01 3.10 9.21
N VAL A 115 3.34 2.38 10.12
CA VAL A 115 2.04 2.77 10.66
C VAL A 115 2.24 3.31 12.07
N LEU A 116 2.14 4.63 12.22
CA LEU A 116 2.30 5.33 13.51
C LEU A 116 1.03 5.29 14.36
N ARG A 117 -0.14 5.36 13.71
CA ARG A 117 -1.47 5.28 14.34
C ARG A 117 -2.42 4.56 13.39
N SER A 118 -3.36 3.84 13.97
CA SER A 118 -4.40 3.16 13.22
C SER A 118 -5.70 3.14 14.01
N ARG A 119 -6.83 3.19 13.31
CA ARG A 119 -8.14 3.18 13.94
C ARG A 119 -9.21 2.71 12.97
N LEU A 120 -10.06 1.81 13.44
CA LEU A 120 -11.35 1.55 12.83
C LEU A 120 -12.29 2.74 13.11
N VAL A 121 -12.65 3.48 12.07
CA VAL A 121 -13.56 4.64 12.19
C VAL A 121 -15.01 4.18 12.31
N SER A 122 -15.42 3.26 11.41
CA SER A 122 -16.75 2.63 11.45
C SER A 122 -16.73 1.29 10.71
N ARG A 123 -17.71 0.44 11.05
CA ARG A 123 -17.96 -0.84 10.37
C ARG A 123 -19.45 -1.05 10.15
N GLN A 124 -19.82 -1.47 8.95
CA GLN A 124 -21.17 -1.88 8.58
C GLN A 124 -21.07 -3.20 7.79
N GLY A 125 -21.32 -4.34 8.47
CA GLY A 125 -21.09 -5.65 7.87
C GLY A 125 -19.64 -5.85 7.44
N ASP A 126 -19.44 -5.99 6.12
CA ASP A 126 -18.13 -6.18 5.49
C ASP A 126 -17.52 -4.88 4.95
N PHE A 127 -18.13 -3.75 5.22
CA PHE A 127 -17.63 -2.43 4.88
C PHE A 127 -17.00 -1.76 6.10
N PHE A 128 -15.77 -1.25 5.94
CA PHE A 128 -14.98 -0.63 6.99
C PHE A 128 -14.51 0.75 6.53
N LYS A 129 -14.60 1.74 7.43
CA LYS A 129 -13.88 3.01 7.30
C LYS A 129 -12.67 2.98 8.23
N VAL A 130 -11.50 3.23 7.66
CA VAL A 130 -10.23 3.07 8.37
C VAL A 130 -9.40 4.33 8.30
N TYR A 131 -8.82 4.72 9.41
CA TYR A 131 -7.81 5.78 9.49
C TYR A 131 -6.45 5.16 9.78
N LEU A 132 -5.42 5.62 9.03
CA LEU A 132 -4.03 5.29 9.28
C LEU A 132 -3.18 6.57 9.24
N ARG A 133 -2.25 6.72 10.20
CA ARG A 133 -1.13 7.66 10.08
C ARG A 133 0.07 6.89 9.58
N LEU A 134 0.48 7.20 8.37
CA LEU A 134 1.59 6.55 7.69
C LEU A 134 2.85 7.39 7.78
N LYS A 135 3.99 6.73 7.99
CA LYS A 135 5.32 7.34 7.93
C LYS A 135 6.15 6.62 6.87
N LYS A 136 6.74 7.37 5.97
CA LYS A 136 7.70 6.86 4.99
C LYS A 136 9.01 7.61 5.12
N THR A 137 10.09 6.86 5.24
CA THR A 137 11.45 7.42 5.37
C THR A 137 12.38 6.76 4.37
N LYS A 138 12.94 7.57 3.46
CA LYS A 138 14.06 7.18 2.60
C LYS A 138 15.16 8.25 2.71
N VAL A 139 15.13 9.28 1.87
CA VAL A 139 15.99 10.46 1.96
C VAL A 139 15.39 11.52 2.86
N ILE A 140 14.07 11.63 2.83
CA ILE A 140 13.27 12.49 3.68
C ILE A 140 12.23 11.63 4.42
N THR A 141 11.70 12.17 5.50
CA THR A 141 10.56 11.58 6.19
C THR A 141 9.29 12.32 5.81
N VAL A 142 8.28 11.58 5.38
CA VAL A 142 6.94 12.07 5.08
C VAL A 142 5.96 11.39 6.02
N VAL A 143 5.07 12.16 6.63
CA VAL A 143 3.97 11.63 7.44
C VAL A 143 2.65 12.05 6.83
N LEU A 144 1.75 11.09 6.71
CA LEU A 144 0.45 11.27 6.08
C LEU A 144 -0.67 10.78 6.98
N ASP A 145 -1.69 11.59 7.18
CA ASP A 145 -2.98 11.13 7.68
C ASP A 145 -3.84 10.66 6.51
N THR A 146 -4.31 9.42 6.60
CA THR A 146 -4.98 8.75 5.48
C THR A 146 -6.28 8.10 5.92
N GLU A 147 -7.29 8.14 5.06
CA GLU A 147 -8.56 7.44 5.28
C GLU A 147 -8.87 6.54 4.09
N TYR A 148 -9.50 5.42 4.40
CA TYR A 148 -9.83 4.37 3.44
C TYR A 148 -11.26 3.86 3.62
N ASP A 149 -11.91 3.59 2.50
CA ASP A 149 -13.09 2.75 2.42
C ASP A 149 -12.65 1.34 2.00
N VAL A 150 -12.91 0.35 2.85
CA VAL A 150 -12.48 -1.04 2.65
C VAL A 150 -13.71 -1.94 2.63
N THR A 151 -13.83 -2.75 1.58
CA THR A 151 -14.88 -3.77 1.48
C THR A 151 -14.25 -5.16 1.42
N TYR A 152 -14.69 -6.07 2.27
CA TYR A 152 -14.36 -7.49 2.22
C TYR A 152 -15.46 -8.29 1.53
N THR A 153 -15.06 -9.31 0.79
CA THR A 153 -15.97 -10.26 0.16
C THR A 153 -15.46 -11.67 0.42
N GLN A 154 -16.24 -12.47 1.15
CA GLN A 154 -16.02 -13.90 1.30
C GLN A 154 -16.60 -14.61 0.09
N LEU A 155 -15.79 -15.35 -0.66
CA LEU A 155 -16.22 -16.10 -1.84
C LEU A 155 -16.72 -17.50 -1.47
N ASP A 156 -15.98 -18.15 -0.57
CA ASP A 156 -16.31 -19.48 -0.03
C ASP A 156 -15.56 -19.73 1.29
N ALA A 157 -15.54 -20.95 1.78
CA ALA A 157 -14.88 -21.30 3.04
C ALA A 157 -13.35 -21.07 3.02
N SER A 158 -12.72 -21.08 1.83
CA SER A 158 -11.28 -21.04 1.64
C SER A 158 -10.78 -19.77 0.95
N ARG A 159 -11.66 -18.91 0.41
CA ARG A 159 -11.26 -17.73 -0.37
C ARG A 159 -12.01 -16.48 0.02
N ALA A 160 -11.27 -15.40 0.15
CA ALA A 160 -11.83 -14.05 0.34
C ALA A 160 -10.95 -13.03 -0.38
N HIS A 161 -11.49 -11.85 -0.62
CA HIS A 161 -10.73 -10.70 -1.09
C HIS A 161 -11.21 -9.42 -0.42
N SER A 162 -10.38 -8.37 -0.49
CA SER A 162 -10.81 -7.03 -0.13
C SER A 162 -10.38 -6.00 -1.16
N ARG A 163 -11.12 -4.91 -1.20
CA ARG A 163 -10.86 -3.71 -1.99
C ARG A 163 -10.78 -2.53 -1.03
N SER A 164 -9.65 -1.87 -1.00
CA SER A 164 -9.41 -0.69 -0.16
C SER A 164 -9.11 0.51 -1.06
N LEU A 165 -9.86 1.57 -0.92
CA LEU A 165 -9.67 2.81 -1.67
C LEU A 165 -9.38 3.96 -0.71
N SER A 166 -8.34 4.72 -1.01
CA SER A 166 -8.09 5.96 -0.29
C SER A 166 -9.17 6.99 -0.57
N THR A 167 -9.77 7.52 0.49
CA THR A 167 -10.75 8.61 0.43
C THR A 167 -10.14 9.95 0.80
N ARG A 168 -9.10 9.95 1.63
CA ARG A 168 -8.35 11.14 2.01
C ARG A 168 -6.86 10.81 2.18
N MET A 169 -6.01 11.72 1.67
CA MET A 169 -4.57 11.74 1.90
C MET A 169 -4.18 13.16 2.31
N THR A 170 -3.60 13.34 3.49
CA THR A 170 -3.22 14.65 4.03
C THR A 170 -1.79 14.57 4.53
N GLU A 171 -0.90 15.33 3.92
CA GLU A 171 0.49 15.43 4.37
C GLU A 171 0.58 16.30 5.63
N LEU A 172 1.43 15.89 6.57
CA LEU A 172 1.68 16.61 7.81
C LEU A 172 3.06 17.26 7.77
N GLU A 173 3.12 18.55 8.00
CA GLU A 173 4.35 19.29 8.27
C GLU A 173 4.65 19.25 9.77
N ASP A 174 5.94 19.17 10.13
CA ASP A 174 6.43 19.10 11.51
C ASP A 174 5.79 17.99 12.34
N ALA A 175 5.45 16.86 11.71
CA ALA A 175 4.76 15.74 12.35
C ALA A 175 5.46 15.23 13.61
N GLY A 176 4.69 15.07 14.70
CA GLY A 176 5.18 14.63 16.00
C GLY A 176 5.76 15.75 16.85
N THR A 177 5.68 17.01 16.44
CA THR A 177 6.10 18.20 17.19
C THR A 177 4.90 19.05 17.63
N PRO A 178 5.05 20.01 18.56
CA PRO A 178 4.00 20.96 18.88
C PRO A 178 3.54 21.83 17.69
N GLN A 179 4.35 21.93 16.64
CA GLN A 179 4.08 22.70 15.42
C GLN A 179 3.41 21.87 14.33
N GLU A 180 3.06 20.61 14.61
CA GLU A 180 2.42 19.71 13.66
C GLU A 180 1.17 20.35 13.05
N LYS A 181 1.11 20.41 11.73
CA LYS A 181 -0.04 20.90 10.99
C LYS A 181 -0.31 20.11 9.73
N ALA A 182 -1.57 19.94 9.40
CA ALA A 182 -2.00 19.36 8.15
C ALA A 182 -1.80 20.36 7.01
N LEU A 183 -1.18 19.96 5.92
CA LEU A 183 -1.08 20.78 4.72
C LEU A 183 -2.43 20.81 4.00
N PRO A 184 -2.89 21.99 3.56
CA PRO A 184 -4.11 22.10 2.77
C PRO A 184 -4.01 21.32 1.46
N ALA A 185 -5.15 20.86 0.96
CA ALA A 185 -5.20 20.19 -0.33
C ALA A 185 -4.64 21.08 -1.44
N GLY A 186 -3.67 20.57 -2.19
CA GLY A 186 -2.97 21.31 -3.24
C GLY A 186 -1.80 22.17 -2.75
N GLU A 187 -1.46 22.10 -1.48
CA GLU A 187 -0.26 22.69 -0.88
C GLU A 187 0.70 21.62 -0.34
N ASP A 188 0.42 20.34 -0.60
CA ASP A 188 1.29 19.20 -0.29
C ASP A 188 2.44 19.07 -1.30
N HIS A 189 3.35 18.13 -1.03
CA HIS A 189 4.50 17.87 -1.89
C HIS A 189 4.24 16.73 -2.90
N GLY A 190 3.04 16.16 -2.92
CA GLY A 190 2.64 15.13 -3.87
C GLY A 190 3.35 13.78 -3.71
N PHE A 191 3.84 13.46 -2.52
CA PHE A 191 4.51 12.17 -2.28
C PHE A 191 3.58 10.98 -2.41
N LEU A 192 2.31 11.17 -2.01
CA LEU A 192 1.26 10.17 -2.16
C LEU A 192 -0.11 10.86 -2.18
N TRP A 193 -0.77 10.87 -3.35
CA TRP A 193 -2.11 11.45 -3.52
C TRP A 193 -3.23 10.42 -3.43
N ARG A 194 -2.93 9.16 -3.84
CA ARG A 194 -3.87 8.04 -3.80
C ARG A 194 -3.13 6.75 -3.47
N LEU A 195 -3.82 5.85 -2.78
CA LEU A 195 -3.36 4.48 -2.56
C LEU A 195 -4.58 3.55 -2.51
N ASN A 196 -4.67 2.67 -3.49
CA ASN A 196 -5.69 1.63 -3.56
C ASN A 196 -5.01 0.28 -3.40
N THR A 197 -5.60 -0.62 -2.60
CA THR A 197 -5.06 -1.96 -2.43
C THR A 197 -6.14 -3.02 -2.63
N TYR A 198 -5.76 -4.12 -3.25
CA TYR A 198 -6.61 -5.25 -3.57
C TYR A 198 -5.98 -6.49 -2.99
N TRP A 199 -6.56 -6.97 -1.90
CA TRP A 199 -6.07 -8.14 -1.22
C TRP A 199 -6.83 -9.39 -1.64
N ARG A 200 -6.11 -10.51 -1.70
CA ARG A 200 -6.66 -11.84 -1.89
C ARG A 200 -6.08 -12.80 -0.87
N PHE A 201 -6.94 -13.65 -0.36
CA PHE A 201 -6.62 -14.63 0.65
C PHE A 201 -7.13 -15.98 0.19
N ALA A 202 -6.27 -16.99 0.16
CA ALA A 202 -6.66 -18.35 -0.24
C ALA A 202 -6.03 -19.40 0.68
N GLU A 203 -6.86 -20.11 1.41
CA GLU A 203 -6.47 -21.24 2.23
C GLU A 203 -6.31 -22.48 1.35
N GLN A 204 -5.07 -22.89 1.16
CA GLN A 204 -4.68 -24.06 0.37
C GLN A 204 -3.24 -24.46 0.71
N ASP A 205 -2.83 -25.66 0.29
CA ASP A 205 -1.46 -26.16 0.46
C ASP A 205 -1.00 -26.22 1.94
N GLY A 206 -1.92 -26.41 2.88
CA GLY A 206 -1.60 -26.47 4.32
C GLY A 206 -1.33 -25.12 4.98
N GLY A 207 -1.91 -24.04 4.47
CA GLY A 207 -1.82 -22.68 5.02
C GLY A 207 -2.63 -21.69 4.21
N THR A 208 -2.34 -20.41 4.37
CA THR A 208 -3.05 -19.34 3.64
C THR A 208 -2.08 -18.48 2.85
N TYR A 209 -2.35 -18.33 1.56
CA TYR A 209 -1.71 -17.33 0.71
C TYR A 209 -2.34 -15.97 0.98
N VAL A 210 -1.50 -14.96 1.16
CA VAL A 210 -1.87 -13.56 1.31
C VAL A 210 -1.25 -12.79 0.16
N GLU A 211 -2.08 -12.23 -0.70
CA GLU A 211 -1.65 -11.49 -1.88
C GLU A 211 -2.22 -10.08 -1.83
N CYS A 212 -1.42 -9.10 -2.22
CA CYS A 212 -1.82 -7.70 -2.31
C CYS A 212 -1.33 -7.08 -3.61
N GLU A 213 -2.24 -6.44 -4.33
CA GLU A 213 -1.93 -5.51 -5.42
C GLU A 213 -2.11 -4.10 -4.89
N ALA A 214 -1.06 -3.27 -5.03
CA ALA A 214 -1.05 -1.89 -4.56
C ALA A 214 -0.88 -0.95 -5.75
N ILE A 215 -1.88 -0.08 -5.95
CA ILE A 215 -1.88 0.94 -7.01
C ILE A 215 -1.88 2.30 -6.34
N SER A 216 -0.81 3.07 -6.52
CA SER A 216 -0.69 4.39 -5.91
C SER A 216 -0.40 5.47 -6.94
N LEU A 217 -0.73 6.73 -6.58
CA LEU A 217 -0.45 7.91 -7.37
C LEU A 217 0.42 8.87 -6.58
N SER A 218 1.53 9.27 -7.16
CA SER A 218 2.39 10.36 -6.67
C SER A 218 2.60 11.42 -7.74
N ARG A 219 3.22 12.55 -7.36
CA ARG A 219 3.66 13.56 -8.32
C ARG A 219 4.66 13.01 -9.33
N GLY A 220 4.72 13.62 -10.48
CA GLY A 220 5.81 13.43 -11.44
C GLY A 220 7.16 13.89 -10.86
N ILE A 221 8.25 13.29 -11.30
CA ILE A 221 9.60 13.66 -10.88
C ILE A 221 10.07 14.84 -11.74
N PRO A 222 10.43 15.99 -11.14
CA PRO A 222 11.01 17.08 -11.89
C PRO A 222 12.27 16.63 -12.64
N MET A 223 12.39 17.02 -13.92
CA MET A 223 13.48 16.57 -14.81
C MET A 223 14.88 16.78 -14.22
N LEU A 224 15.09 17.90 -13.55
CA LEU A 224 16.39 18.23 -12.92
C LEU A 224 16.77 17.34 -11.75
N LEU A 225 15.79 16.72 -11.07
CA LEU A 225 16.00 15.84 -9.92
C LEU A 225 15.92 14.36 -10.31
N GLY A 226 15.55 14.07 -11.56
CA GLY A 226 15.33 12.73 -12.08
C GLY A 226 16.41 11.70 -11.74
N PRO A 227 17.71 11.96 -12.05
CA PRO A 227 18.78 10.99 -11.83
C PRO A 227 18.96 10.57 -10.36
N VAL A 228 18.71 11.47 -9.40
CA VAL A 228 18.93 11.23 -7.96
C VAL A 228 17.66 10.71 -7.28
N VAL A 229 16.51 11.26 -7.63
CA VAL A 229 15.24 11.03 -6.92
C VAL A 229 14.44 9.86 -7.52
N SER A 230 14.57 9.64 -8.84
CA SER A 230 13.83 8.63 -9.58
C SER A 230 13.99 7.19 -9.04
N PRO A 231 15.20 6.70 -8.75
CA PRO A 231 15.38 5.35 -8.21
C PRO A 231 14.66 5.18 -6.85
N ILE A 232 14.68 6.24 -6.03
CA ILE A 232 14.09 6.24 -4.69
C ILE A 232 12.56 6.18 -4.77
N ILE A 233 11.95 7.07 -5.57
CA ILE A 233 10.50 7.12 -5.74
C ILE A 233 9.96 5.82 -6.35
N ARG A 234 10.71 5.22 -7.26
CA ARG A 234 10.31 3.97 -7.92
C ARG A 234 10.39 2.75 -7.00
N SER A 235 11.33 2.70 -6.05
CA SER A 235 11.50 1.56 -5.15
C SER A 235 10.62 1.63 -3.89
N LEU A 236 10.19 2.82 -3.47
CA LEU A 236 9.39 3.00 -2.26
C LEU A 236 8.10 2.15 -2.23
N PRO A 237 7.29 2.09 -3.30
CA PRO A 237 6.08 1.27 -3.28
C PRO A 237 6.37 -0.23 -3.18
N GLU A 238 7.46 -0.72 -3.83
CA GLU A 238 7.90 -2.12 -3.71
C GLU A 238 8.31 -2.45 -2.29
N ASP A 239 9.20 -1.64 -1.70
CA ASP A 239 9.71 -1.85 -0.35
C ASP A 239 8.57 -1.85 0.68
N SER A 240 7.61 -0.92 0.54
CA SER A 240 6.45 -0.81 1.42
C SER A 240 5.54 -2.03 1.33
N LEU A 241 5.25 -2.50 0.11
CA LEU A 241 4.43 -3.69 -0.09
C LEU A 241 5.11 -4.93 0.47
N ARG A 242 6.41 -5.09 0.23
CA ARG A 242 7.21 -6.18 0.77
C ARG A 242 7.18 -6.18 2.29
N GLN A 243 7.47 -5.05 2.91
CA GLN A 243 7.46 -4.91 4.38
C GLN A 243 6.07 -5.22 4.95
N THR A 244 5.00 -4.73 4.33
CA THR A 244 3.62 -5.01 4.77
C THR A 244 3.34 -6.51 4.76
N LEU A 245 3.68 -7.24 3.69
CA LEU A 245 3.47 -8.67 3.58
C LEU A 245 4.36 -9.47 4.55
N ASP A 246 5.62 -9.08 4.71
CA ASP A 246 6.56 -9.71 5.65
C ASP A 246 6.06 -9.57 7.10
N LEU A 247 5.61 -8.38 7.49
CA LEU A 247 5.07 -8.11 8.82
C LEU A 247 3.75 -8.85 9.04
N THR A 248 2.86 -8.89 8.03
CA THR A 248 1.62 -9.68 8.06
C THR A 248 1.93 -11.15 8.35
N ARG A 249 2.83 -11.77 7.57
CA ARG A 249 3.26 -13.15 7.78
C ARG A 249 3.86 -13.37 9.17
N LYS A 250 4.79 -12.51 9.58
CA LYS A 250 5.50 -12.59 10.86
C LYS A 250 4.54 -12.55 12.05
N HIS A 251 3.65 -11.57 12.08
CA HIS A 251 2.77 -11.37 13.22
C HIS A 251 1.64 -12.41 13.29
N ILE A 252 1.13 -12.89 12.17
CA ILE A 252 0.14 -13.98 12.16
C ILE A 252 0.78 -15.26 12.71
N LEU A 253 2.00 -15.58 12.31
CA LEU A 253 2.72 -16.76 12.82
C LEU A 253 3.01 -16.64 14.32
N ALA A 254 3.43 -15.45 14.79
CA ALA A 254 3.73 -15.21 16.21
C ALA A 254 2.50 -15.31 17.13
N GLN A 255 1.30 -15.05 16.64
CA GLN A 255 0.05 -15.20 17.42
C GLN A 255 -0.40 -16.67 17.55
N GLY A 256 0.27 -17.62 16.95
CA GLY A 256 -0.07 -19.01 16.86
C GLY A 256 0.87 -19.99 17.55
N ALA A 257 1.93 -19.45 18.13
CA ALA A 257 2.88 -20.22 18.94
C ALA A 257 2.41 -20.33 20.39
#